data_e632de23c0848eb03ebb4d552805e105
#
_entry.id   e632de23c0848eb03ebb4d552805e105
#
_cell.length_a   1.000
_cell.length_b   1.000
_cell.length_c   1.000
_cell.angle_alpha   90.00
_cell.angle_beta   90.00
_cell.angle_gamma   90.00
#
_symmetry.space_group_name_H-M   'P 1'
#
loop_
_entity.id
_entity.type
_entity.pdbx_description
1 polymer ?
#
loop_
_entity_poly.entity_id
_entity_poly.type
_entity_poly.pdbx_seq_one_letter_code
_entity_poly.pdbx_strand_id
1 'polypeptide(L)'
;MSLLPGQGYFKVMWRNRTLIVICLESLLLMIGAGFLSPILPGFVRELGVSPAMIGTMVGLAITAFGITRAIVDMPAGDIARLWGRRPLLILGPSLVTLSALGYVFVTEYWQLVAFRLLQGLGSGIFTVAAMVVIGEISTEANRGQYMSLYWGSFLLGLSFGPTLGGFIGEYLSYRAVFLTFFGLSLAATIFGYFFIPETRRSKDAARPPDPVADPANSLPLRRNINFWLVCALALLALITISGNQITLIPILGYGRLELTEGQVGLALTLAAITQLVTVPFAGRLSDRLGRKRLIVPGGIITMSGLLLFTGAQSYSWFLGSGIVLGLGMGFGGPLLAAYVADIAPPRDYERTMAIYRTVADAGWVIGPIMLGRLNDVGGINSPFFLTAALFLVTTVCFAALAKESGSRSC
;
A
#
# COMPACT_ATOMS: atom_id res chain seq x y z
N MET A 1 -32.07 19.72 -6.40
CA MET A 1 -31.53 19.24 -7.67
C MET A 1 -30.29 18.38 -7.33
N SER A 2 -30.49 17.08 -7.14
CA SER A 2 -29.48 16.13 -6.69
C SER A 2 -28.55 15.81 -7.85
N LEU A 3 -27.34 16.33 -7.82
CA LEU A 3 -26.28 15.95 -8.75
C LEU A 3 -25.97 14.46 -8.58
N LEU A 4 -25.95 13.70 -9.67
CA LEU A 4 -25.48 12.32 -9.72
C LEU A 4 -24.08 12.24 -9.09
N PRO A 5 -23.74 11.22 -8.28
CA PRO A 5 -22.51 11.17 -7.49
C PRO A 5 -21.19 11.22 -8.28
N GLY A 6 -21.23 11.17 -9.61
CA GLY A 6 -20.04 11.28 -10.46
C GLY A 6 -19.72 12.68 -10.97
N GLN A 7 -20.70 13.58 -11.12
CA GLN A 7 -20.47 14.90 -11.72
C GLN A 7 -19.78 15.90 -10.79
N GLY A 8 -19.89 15.72 -9.46
CA GLY A 8 -19.22 16.56 -8.47
C GLY A 8 -17.72 16.36 -8.42
N TYR A 9 -17.26 15.10 -8.53
CA TYR A 9 -15.83 14.75 -8.47
C TYR A 9 -15.04 15.32 -9.66
N PHE A 10 -15.56 15.21 -10.88
CA PHE A 10 -14.90 15.75 -12.07
C PHE A 10 -14.76 17.28 -12.02
N LYS A 11 -15.81 18.03 -11.62
CA LYS A 11 -15.73 19.49 -11.48
C LYS A 11 -14.73 19.97 -10.42
N VAL A 12 -14.58 19.24 -9.31
CA VAL A 12 -13.64 19.58 -8.24
C VAL A 12 -12.19 19.34 -8.68
N MET A 13 -11.91 18.26 -9.40
CA MET A 13 -10.60 17.92 -9.92
C MET A 13 -10.04 19.01 -10.85
N TRP A 14 -10.83 19.48 -11.82
CA TRP A 14 -10.39 20.47 -12.81
C TRP A 14 -10.19 21.89 -12.25
N ARG A 15 -10.62 22.15 -11.02
CA ARG A 15 -10.54 23.48 -10.41
C ARG A 15 -9.21 23.77 -9.73
N ASN A 16 -8.38 22.74 -9.44
CA ASN A 16 -7.08 22.90 -8.78
C ASN A 16 -5.97 22.17 -9.54
N ARG A 17 -5.16 22.93 -10.29
CA ARG A 17 -4.07 22.39 -11.11
C ARG A 17 -3.04 21.61 -10.27
N THR A 18 -2.71 22.09 -9.08
CA THR A 18 -1.76 21.42 -8.18
C THR A 18 -2.24 20.02 -7.77
N LEU A 19 -3.54 19.89 -7.45
CA LEU A 19 -4.12 18.58 -7.13
C LEU A 19 -4.02 17.61 -8.31
N ILE A 20 -4.34 18.07 -9.53
CA ILE A 20 -4.26 17.23 -10.73
C ILE A 20 -2.84 16.73 -10.93
N VAL A 21 -1.84 17.60 -10.81
CA VAL A 21 -0.44 17.24 -11.01
C VAL A 21 0.00 16.20 -9.97
N ILE A 22 -0.30 16.42 -8.69
CA ILE A 22 0.03 15.46 -7.60
C ILE A 22 -0.66 14.11 -7.84
N CYS A 23 -1.92 14.10 -8.27
CA CYS A 23 -2.64 12.86 -8.58
C CYS A 23 -2.02 12.13 -9.79
N LEU A 24 -1.61 12.88 -10.83
CA LEU A 24 -0.95 12.33 -12.01
C LEU A 24 0.44 11.77 -11.67
N GLU A 25 1.24 12.51 -10.90
CA GLU A 25 2.55 12.02 -10.41
C GLU A 25 2.37 10.72 -9.60
N SER A 26 1.41 10.72 -8.66
CA SER A 26 1.11 9.52 -7.86
C SER A 26 0.72 8.33 -8.75
N LEU A 27 -0.14 8.55 -9.76
CA LEU A 27 -0.55 7.53 -10.70
C LEU A 27 0.65 6.95 -11.46
N LEU A 28 1.48 7.81 -12.06
CA LEU A 28 2.64 7.39 -12.88
C LEU A 28 3.68 6.65 -12.05
N LEU A 29 4.00 7.17 -10.85
CA LEU A 29 4.95 6.52 -9.94
C LEU A 29 4.46 5.15 -9.45
N MET A 30 3.15 5.03 -9.18
CA MET A 30 2.57 3.78 -8.69
C MET A 30 2.36 2.73 -9.79
N ILE A 31 2.08 3.13 -11.03
CA ILE A 31 2.13 2.21 -12.18
C ILE A 31 3.52 1.60 -12.28
N GLY A 32 4.56 2.43 -12.27
CA GLY A 32 5.94 1.95 -12.36
C GLY A 32 6.36 1.09 -11.17
N ALA A 33 5.96 1.45 -9.95
CA ALA A 33 6.22 0.63 -8.78
C ALA A 33 5.54 -0.74 -8.84
N GLY A 34 4.33 -0.80 -9.41
CA GLY A 34 3.58 -2.02 -9.61
C GLY A 34 4.22 -2.98 -10.63
N PHE A 35 5.01 -2.47 -11.59
CA PHE A 35 5.71 -3.31 -12.58
C PHE A 35 6.61 -4.37 -11.95
N LEU A 36 7.23 -4.04 -10.81
CA LEU A 36 8.23 -4.90 -10.22
C LEU A 36 7.64 -6.18 -9.61
N SER A 37 6.40 -6.15 -9.15
CA SER A 37 5.80 -7.29 -8.46
C SER A 37 5.82 -8.58 -9.29
N PRO A 38 5.31 -8.64 -10.53
CA PRO A 38 5.33 -9.86 -11.33
C PRO A 38 6.74 -10.23 -11.82
N ILE A 39 7.61 -9.27 -12.12
CA ILE A 39 8.91 -9.57 -12.74
C ILE A 39 10.03 -9.87 -11.73
N LEU A 40 9.87 -9.45 -10.47
CA LEU A 40 10.96 -9.48 -9.50
C LEU A 40 11.53 -10.87 -9.25
N PRO A 41 10.74 -11.96 -9.11
CA PRO A 41 11.30 -13.29 -8.93
C PRO A 41 12.13 -13.78 -10.14
N GLY A 42 11.66 -13.50 -11.37
CA GLY A 42 12.38 -13.82 -12.60
C GLY A 42 13.70 -13.04 -12.71
N PHE A 43 13.64 -11.73 -12.47
CA PHE A 43 14.81 -10.87 -12.50
C PHE A 43 15.86 -11.25 -11.43
N VAL A 44 15.42 -11.56 -10.20
CA VAL A 44 16.34 -12.02 -9.14
C VAL A 44 17.05 -13.35 -9.53
N ARG A 45 16.37 -14.23 -10.26
CA ARG A 45 17.01 -15.44 -10.83
C ARG A 45 18.06 -15.10 -11.90
N GLU A 46 17.79 -14.14 -12.78
CA GLU A 46 18.78 -13.68 -13.78
C GLU A 46 20.03 -13.10 -13.12
N LEU A 47 19.91 -12.51 -11.92
CA LEU A 47 21.05 -12.03 -11.14
C LEU A 47 21.83 -13.15 -10.44
N GLY A 48 21.56 -14.42 -10.76
CA GLY A 48 22.32 -15.57 -10.27
C GLY A 48 21.94 -16.05 -8.87
N VAL A 49 20.80 -15.60 -8.33
CA VAL A 49 20.33 -16.07 -7.02
C VAL A 49 19.84 -17.50 -7.11
N SER A 50 20.33 -18.36 -6.19
CA SER A 50 19.92 -19.76 -6.11
C SER A 50 18.39 -19.91 -5.92
N PRO A 51 17.75 -20.85 -6.61
CA PRO A 51 16.32 -21.17 -6.41
C PRO A 51 15.94 -21.43 -4.94
N ALA A 52 16.85 -21.98 -4.13
CA ALA A 52 16.64 -22.25 -2.71
C ALA A 52 16.54 -20.99 -1.83
N MET A 53 16.90 -19.81 -2.36
CA MET A 53 16.89 -18.54 -1.62
C MET A 53 15.99 -17.48 -2.28
N ILE A 54 15.22 -17.85 -3.28
CA ILE A 54 14.47 -16.89 -4.09
C ILE A 54 13.45 -16.13 -3.26
N GLY A 55 12.76 -16.80 -2.34
CA GLY A 55 11.78 -16.17 -1.45
C GLY A 55 12.41 -15.14 -0.52
N THR A 56 13.52 -15.50 0.12
CA THR A 56 14.27 -14.60 1.01
C THR A 56 14.79 -13.38 0.26
N MET A 57 15.36 -13.56 -0.94
CA MET A 57 15.97 -12.48 -1.70
C MET A 57 14.92 -11.54 -2.32
N VAL A 58 13.85 -12.07 -2.87
CA VAL A 58 12.70 -11.25 -3.31
C VAL A 58 12.11 -10.48 -2.12
N GLY A 59 11.91 -11.17 -1.00
CA GLY A 59 11.43 -10.56 0.24
C GLY A 59 12.34 -9.44 0.74
N LEU A 60 13.67 -9.64 0.74
CA LEU A 60 14.65 -8.62 1.15
C LEU A 60 14.61 -7.38 0.24
N ALA A 61 14.49 -7.55 -1.07
CA ALA A 61 14.38 -6.44 -2.00
C ALA A 61 13.10 -5.60 -1.75
N ILE A 62 11.97 -6.24 -1.39
CA ILE A 62 10.73 -5.54 -1.06
C ILE A 62 10.82 -4.89 0.33
N THR A 63 11.40 -5.57 1.30
CA THR A 63 11.65 -5.05 2.65
C THR A 63 12.58 -3.83 2.61
N ALA A 64 13.62 -3.82 1.77
CA ALA A 64 14.54 -2.69 1.60
C ALA A 64 13.78 -1.39 1.20
N PHE A 65 12.87 -1.49 0.24
CA PHE A 65 11.98 -0.38 -0.12
C PHE A 65 11.11 0.07 1.06
N GLY A 66 10.52 -0.88 1.77
CA GLY A 66 9.64 -0.61 2.92
C GLY A 66 10.35 0.09 4.08
N ILE A 67 11.57 -0.35 4.41
CA ILE A 67 12.37 0.23 5.50
C ILE A 67 12.66 1.71 5.25
N THR A 68 13.20 2.07 4.09
CA THR A 68 13.56 3.47 3.80
C THR A 68 12.34 4.35 3.70
N ARG A 69 11.24 3.85 3.16
CA ARG A 69 9.96 4.56 3.16
C ARG A 69 9.48 4.84 4.58
N ALA A 70 9.45 3.82 5.46
CA ALA A 70 9.01 3.97 6.84
C ALA A 70 9.89 4.93 7.66
N ILE A 71 11.23 4.89 7.45
CA ILE A 71 12.16 5.81 8.10
C ILE A 71 11.88 7.26 7.71
N VAL A 72 11.54 7.52 6.45
CA VAL A 72 11.31 8.87 5.93
C VAL A 72 9.94 9.41 6.29
N ASP A 73 8.93 8.57 6.41
CA ASP A 73 7.57 9.00 6.74
C ASP A 73 7.51 9.77 8.08
N MET A 74 8.41 9.49 9.04
CA MET A 74 8.46 10.20 10.33
C MET A 74 9.02 11.64 10.22
N PRO A 75 10.23 11.89 9.69
CA PRO A 75 10.85 13.24 9.66
C PRO A 75 10.37 14.08 8.46
N ALA A 76 9.75 13.48 7.43
CA ALA A 76 9.43 14.18 6.20
C ALA A 76 8.46 15.36 6.39
N GLY A 77 7.58 15.29 7.41
CA GLY A 77 6.70 16.40 7.78
C GLY A 77 7.49 17.62 8.26
N ASP A 78 8.51 17.42 9.09
CA ASP A 78 9.39 18.49 9.59
C ASP A 78 10.33 19.00 8.50
N ILE A 79 10.84 18.10 7.66
CA ILE A 79 11.66 18.46 6.49
C ILE A 79 10.84 19.32 5.52
N ALA A 80 9.55 18.99 5.31
CA ALA A 80 8.66 19.80 4.46
C ALA A 80 8.45 21.22 5.00
N ARG A 81 8.49 21.41 6.32
CA ARG A 81 8.44 22.75 6.93
C ARG A 81 9.73 23.55 6.71
N LEU A 82 10.90 22.89 6.75
CA LEU A 82 12.20 23.53 6.64
C LEU A 82 12.58 23.86 5.18
N TRP A 83 12.46 22.91 4.28
CA TRP A 83 12.95 23.00 2.89
C TRP A 83 11.90 23.53 1.90
N GLY A 84 10.64 23.59 2.30
CA GLY A 84 9.53 23.92 1.41
C GLY A 84 8.90 22.66 0.78
N ARG A 85 7.73 22.82 0.20
CA ARG A 85 6.92 21.69 -0.30
C ARG A 85 7.31 21.31 -1.72
N ARG A 86 7.50 22.31 -2.59
CA ARG A 86 7.85 22.11 -4.01
C ARG A 86 9.18 21.36 -4.18
N PRO A 87 10.28 21.68 -3.48
CA PRO A 87 11.52 20.90 -3.59
C PRO A 87 11.33 19.41 -3.26
N LEU A 88 10.51 19.07 -2.28
CA LEU A 88 10.27 17.68 -1.89
C LEU A 88 9.38 16.92 -2.89
N LEU A 89 8.37 17.60 -3.48
CA LEU A 89 7.54 17.04 -4.56
C LEU A 89 8.32 16.80 -5.84
N ILE A 90 9.45 17.48 -6.04
CA ILE A 90 10.37 17.24 -7.16
C ILE A 90 11.43 16.20 -6.77
N LEU A 91 12.03 16.32 -5.59
CA LEU A 91 13.11 15.45 -5.12
C LEU A 91 12.65 13.99 -5.01
N GLY A 92 11.44 13.76 -4.44
CA GLY A 92 10.88 12.42 -4.30
C GLY A 92 10.81 11.67 -5.63
N PRO A 93 10.06 12.17 -6.64
CA PRO A 93 10.01 11.58 -7.97
C PRO A 93 11.38 11.48 -8.66
N SER A 94 12.28 12.46 -8.46
CA SER A 94 13.64 12.43 -9.02
C SER A 94 14.45 11.24 -8.49
N LEU A 95 14.38 10.95 -7.19
CA LEU A 95 15.04 9.79 -6.58
C LEU A 95 14.45 8.47 -7.09
N VAL A 96 13.12 8.41 -7.29
CA VAL A 96 12.47 7.26 -7.93
C VAL A 96 12.93 7.10 -9.37
N THR A 97 13.03 8.20 -10.13
CA THR A 97 13.54 8.20 -11.51
C THR A 97 14.98 7.71 -11.59
N LEU A 98 15.84 8.18 -10.68
CA LEU A 98 17.23 7.72 -10.59
C LEU A 98 17.32 6.23 -10.26
N SER A 99 16.48 5.75 -9.35
CA SER A 99 16.42 4.31 -9.02
C SER A 99 15.94 3.48 -10.21
N ALA A 100 14.91 3.95 -10.94
CA ALA A 100 14.37 3.27 -12.11
C ALA A 100 15.41 3.19 -13.25
N LEU A 101 16.18 4.26 -13.47
CA LEU A 101 17.31 4.24 -14.39
C LEU A 101 18.39 3.26 -13.92
N GLY A 102 18.69 3.28 -12.61
CA GLY A 102 19.67 2.36 -12.02
C GLY A 102 19.33 0.89 -12.24
N TYR A 103 18.06 0.50 -12.17
CA TYR A 103 17.63 -0.88 -12.42
C TYR A 103 17.99 -1.40 -13.82
N VAL A 104 18.08 -0.52 -14.82
CA VAL A 104 18.47 -0.90 -16.20
C VAL A 104 19.90 -1.46 -16.27
N PHE A 105 20.77 -0.99 -15.35
CA PHE A 105 22.20 -1.33 -15.32
C PHE A 105 22.56 -2.35 -14.22
N VAL A 106 21.58 -2.88 -13.51
CA VAL A 106 21.81 -3.87 -12.45
C VAL A 106 22.35 -5.16 -13.05
N THR A 107 23.50 -5.60 -12.54
CA THR A 107 24.16 -6.86 -12.88
C THR A 107 24.33 -7.79 -11.67
N GLU A 108 24.20 -7.26 -10.46
CA GLU A 108 24.34 -7.98 -9.20
C GLU A 108 23.16 -7.71 -8.26
N TYR A 109 22.80 -8.72 -7.48
CA TYR A 109 21.65 -8.61 -6.56
C TYR A 109 21.73 -7.42 -5.59
N TRP A 110 22.91 -7.11 -5.04
CA TRP A 110 23.05 -6.00 -4.08
C TRP A 110 22.84 -4.61 -4.69
N GLN A 111 23.08 -4.46 -5.99
CA GLN A 111 22.75 -3.23 -6.71
C GLN A 111 21.22 -3.05 -6.77
N LEU A 112 20.46 -4.14 -6.99
CA LEU A 112 19.00 -4.11 -6.91
C LEU A 112 18.53 -3.63 -5.54
N VAL A 113 19.08 -4.19 -4.45
CA VAL A 113 18.74 -3.78 -3.08
C VAL A 113 19.06 -2.29 -2.84
N ALA A 114 20.21 -1.81 -3.29
CA ALA A 114 20.61 -0.40 -3.15
C ALA A 114 19.62 0.54 -3.87
N PHE A 115 19.20 0.21 -5.09
CA PHE A 115 18.20 1.00 -5.82
C PHE A 115 16.80 0.87 -5.21
N ARG A 116 16.46 -0.25 -4.57
CA ARG A 116 15.23 -0.39 -3.79
C ARG A 116 15.21 0.52 -2.56
N LEU A 117 16.32 0.66 -1.85
CA LEU A 117 16.46 1.63 -0.76
C LEU A 117 16.25 3.05 -1.27
N LEU A 118 16.86 3.41 -2.40
CA LEU A 118 16.72 4.72 -3.02
C LEU A 118 15.29 5.01 -3.48
N GLN A 119 14.62 4.02 -4.09
CA GLN A 119 13.22 4.10 -4.51
C GLN A 119 12.28 4.33 -3.31
N GLY A 120 12.51 3.60 -2.21
CA GLY A 120 11.72 3.75 -0.97
C GLY A 120 11.87 5.15 -0.38
N LEU A 121 13.10 5.67 -0.33
CA LEU A 121 13.40 7.04 0.10
C LEU A 121 12.61 8.07 -0.73
N GLY A 122 12.72 8.00 -2.05
CA GLY A 122 12.01 8.91 -2.95
C GLY A 122 10.49 8.82 -2.84
N SER A 123 9.94 7.60 -2.75
CA SER A 123 8.51 7.36 -2.60
C SER A 123 7.95 7.89 -1.28
N GLY A 124 8.68 7.74 -0.16
CA GLY A 124 8.31 8.28 1.15
C GLY A 124 8.27 9.80 1.13
N ILE A 125 9.35 10.44 0.65
CA ILE A 125 9.44 11.91 0.53
C ILE A 125 8.25 12.44 -0.28
N PHE A 126 7.96 11.86 -1.44
CA PHE A 126 6.85 12.28 -2.28
C PHE A 126 5.50 12.14 -1.57
N THR A 127 5.24 10.98 -0.97
CA THR A 127 3.94 10.68 -0.32
C THR A 127 3.64 11.69 0.80
N VAL A 128 4.61 11.97 1.66
CA VAL A 128 4.42 12.93 2.77
C VAL A 128 4.25 14.35 2.24
N ALA A 129 5.10 14.78 1.30
CA ALA A 129 4.98 16.11 0.69
C ALA A 129 3.63 16.30 0.00
N ALA A 130 3.15 15.29 -0.75
CA ALA A 130 1.85 15.30 -1.39
C ALA A 130 0.70 15.46 -0.39
N MET A 131 0.71 14.70 0.72
CA MET A 131 -0.31 14.81 1.77
C MET A 131 -0.32 16.18 2.43
N VAL A 132 0.86 16.76 2.71
CA VAL A 132 0.98 18.10 3.30
C VAL A 132 0.39 19.15 2.35
N VAL A 133 0.78 19.13 1.07
CA VAL A 133 0.26 20.09 0.08
C VAL A 133 -1.25 19.93 -0.13
N ILE A 134 -1.76 18.71 -0.23
CA ILE A 134 -3.20 18.46 -0.34
C ILE A 134 -3.94 19.01 0.88
N GLY A 135 -3.36 18.86 2.08
CA GLY A 135 -3.91 19.46 3.31
C GLY A 135 -3.96 20.99 3.25
N GLU A 136 -2.91 21.64 2.69
CA GLU A 136 -2.81 23.11 2.57
C GLU A 136 -3.74 23.72 1.52
N ILE A 137 -3.92 23.04 0.36
CA ILE A 137 -4.78 23.53 -0.72
C ILE A 137 -6.26 23.17 -0.51
N SER A 138 -6.58 22.32 0.47
CA SER A 138 -7.94 21.91 0.79
C SER A 138 -8.58 22.79 1.87
N THR A 139 -9.91 22.87 1.85
CA THR A 139 -10.74 23.42 2.91
C THR A 139 -11.35 22.27 3.72
N GLU A 140 -11.91 22.54 4.91
CA GLU A 140 -12.60 21.51 5.70
C GLU A 140 -13.69 20.79 4.90
N ALA A 141 -14.41 21.52 4.04
CA ALA A 141 -15.49 20.98 3.23
C ALA A 141 -15.05 20.04 2.10
N ASN A 142 -13.82 20.20 1.55
CA ASN A 142 -13.35 19.42 0.38
C ASN A 142 -12.12 18.54 0.65
N ARG A 143 -11.54 18.58 1.87
CA ARG A 143 -10.35 17.81 2.24
C ARG A 143 -10.54 16.32 1.98
N GLY A 144 -11.68 15.76 2.37
CA GLY A 144 -11.98 14.34 2.14
C GLY A 144 -12.02 13.98 0.65
N GLN A 145 -12.57 14.86 -0.21
CA GLN A 145 -12.60 14.65 -1.65
C GLN A 145 -11.20 14.69 -2.27
N TYR A 146 -10.35 15.65 -1.87
CA TYR A 146 -8.98 15.78 -2.36
C TYR A 146 -8.12 14.57 -1.97
N MET A 147 -8.21 14.13 -0.71
CA MET A 147 -7.53 12.92 -0.23
C MET A 147 -8.03 11.66 -0.96
N SER A 148 -9.34 11.55 -1.21
CA SER A 148 -9.89 10.42 -1.95
C SER A 148 -9.42 10.37 -3.40
N LEU A 149 -9.26 11.52 -4.07
CA LEU A 149 -8.71 11.59 -5.43
C LEU A 149 -7.24 11.16 -5.46
N TYR A 150 -6.43 11.62 -4.51
CA TYR A 150 -5.03 11.23 -4.38
C TYR A 150 -4.88 9.71 -4.14
N TRP A 151 -5.59 9.17 -3.14
CA TRP A 151 -5.55 7.75 -2.86
C TRP A 151 -6.15 6.89 -3.99
N GLY A 152 -7.17 7.42 -4.68
CA GLY A 152 -7.72 6.77 -5.88
C GLY A 152 -6.67 6.66 -6.99
N SER A 153 -5.94 7.74 -7.28
CA SER A 153 -4.85 7.75 -8.27
C SER A 153 -3.72 6.79 -7.88
N PHE A 154 -3.34 6.78 -6.61
CA PHE A 154 -2.34 5.86 -6.05
C PHE A 154 -2.76 4.40 -6.26
N LEU A 155 -3.97 4.04 -5.86
CA LEU A 155 -4.48 2.67 -5.95
C LEU A 155 -4.70 2.23 -7.40
N LEU A 156 -5.18 3.11 -8.27
CA LEU A 156 -5.30 2.83 -9.71
C LEU A 156 -3.93 2.50 -10.30
N GLY A 157 -2.92 3.32 -10.02
CA GLY A 157 -1.55 3.04 -10.49
C GLY A 157 -1.03 1.69 -10.01
N LEU A 158 -1.15 1.42 -8.72
CA LEU A 158 -0.71 0.16 -8.12
C LEU A 158 -1.50 -1.04 -8.65
N SER A 159 -2.79 -0.87 -9.01
CA SER A 159 -3.62 -1.95 -9.54
C SER A 159 -3.27 -2.33 -10.97
N PHE A 160 -3.04 -1.36 -11.86
CA PHE A 160 -2.74 -1.63 -13.28
C PHE A 160 -1.27 -1.94 -13.54
N GLY A 161 -0.39 -1.48 -12.65
CA GLY A 161 1.06 -1.69 -12.78
C GLY A 161 1.43 -3.15 -13.04
N PRO A 162 1.00 -4.13 -12.25
CA PRO A 162 1.41 -5.52 -12.41
C PRO A 162 1.08 -6.11 -13.79
N THR A 163 -0.10 -5.84 -14.34
CA THR A 163 -0.43 -6.31 -15.71
C THR A 163 0.50 -5.70 -16.74
N LEU A 164 0.70 -4.38 -16.70
CA LEU A 164 1.55 -3.70 -17.68
C LEU A 164 3.02 -4.17 -17.56
N GLY A 165 3.55 -4.23 -16.33
CA GLY A 165 4.90 -4.70 -16.08
C GLY A 165 5.12 -6.16 -16.49
N GLY A 166 4.13 -7.03 -16.19
CA GLY A 166 4.17 -8.43 -16.55
C GLY A 166 4.22 -8.63 -18.08
N PHE A 167 3.31 -7.99 -18.83
CA PHE A 167 3.31 -8.09 -20.29
C PHE A 167 4.56 -7.49 -20.95
N ILE A 168 5.05 -6.34 -20.46
CA ILE A 168 6.30 -5.77 -20.99
C ILE A 168 7.48 -6.72 -20.70
N GLY A 169 7.53 -7.34 -19.51
CA GLY A 169 8.55 -8.33 -19.15
C GLY A 169 8.52 -9.56 -20.05
N GLU A 170 7.31 -10.12 -20.26
CA GLU A 170 7.09 -11.32 -21.07
C GLU A 170 7.43 -11.12 -22.54
N TYR A 171 6.91 -10.05 -23.17
CA TYR A 171 7.05 -9.86 -24.63
C TYR A 171 8.32 -9.12 -25.06
N LEU A 172 8.94 -8.36 -24.16
CA LEU A 172 10.14 -7.59 -24.49
C LEU A 172 11.34 -8.02 -23.66
N SER A 173 11.48 -7.52 -22.45
CA SER A 173 12.55 -7.87 -21.49
C SER A 173 12.38 -7.16 -20.16
N TYR A 174 13.06 -7.60 -19.12
CA TYR A 174 13.11 -6.86 -17.83
C TYR A 174 13.73 -5.47 -17.97
N ARG A 175 14.70 -5.30 -18.85
CA ARG A 175 15.28 -3.96 -19.16
C ARG A 175 14.23 -3.02 -19.75
N ALA A 176 13.35 -3.50 -20.62
CA ALA A 176 12.24 -2.70 -21.17
C ALA A 176 11.25 -2.27 -20.08
N VAL A 177 10.96 -3.14 -19.10
CA VAL A 177 10.13 -2.78 -17.94
C VAL A 177 10.78 -1.64 -17.16
N PHE A 178 12.07 -1.71 -16.86
CA PHE A 178 12.78 -0.67 -16.12
C PHE A 178 12.90 0.63 -16.91
N LEU A 179 13.11 0.58 -18.22
CA LEU A 179 13.10 1.76 -19.09
C LEU A 179 11.71 2.42 -19.13
N THR A 180 10.65 1.62 -19.18
CA THR A 180 9.27 2.15 -19.12
C THR A 180 9.01 2.79 -17.75
N PHE A 181 9.44 2.17 -16.66
CA PHE A 181 9.37 2.75 -15.32
C PHE A 181 10.15 4.06 -15.23
N PHE A 182 11.37 4.10 -15.78
CA PHE A 182 12.17 5.33 -15.87
C PHE A 182 11.41 6.41 -16.65
N GLY A 183 10.83 6.10 -17.80
CA GLY A 183 10.05 7.06 -18.59
C GLY A 183 8.84 7.62 -17.85
N LEU A 184 8.08 6.77 -17.15
CA LEU A 184 6.92 7.19 -16.35
C LEU A 184 7.33 8.06 -15.15
N SER A 185 8.37 7.68 -14.42
CA SER A 185 8.87 8.44 -13.27
C SER A 185 9.53 9.74 -13.69
N LEU A 186 10.23 9.77 -14.83
CA LEU A 186 10.76 10.98 -15.43
C LEU A 186 9.64 11.94 -15.85
N ALA A 187 8.59 11.43 -16.48
CA ALA A 187 7.42 12.23 -16.82
C ALA A 187 6.78 12.83 -15.56
N ALA A 188 6.60 12.03 -14.49
CA ALA A 188 6.11 12.52 -13.20
C ALA A 188 7.01 13.65 -12.68
N THR A 189 8.32 13.46 -12.66
CA THR A 189 9.29 14.49 -12.21
C THR A 189 9.18 15.78 -13.03
N ILE A 190 9.07 15.66 -14.35
CA ILE A 190 8.92 16.81 -15.28
C ILE A 190 7.61 17.55 -15.00
N PHE A 191 6.50 16.82 -14.84
CA PHE A 191 5.21 17.44 -14.49
C PHE A 191 5.28 18.19 -13.17
N GLY A 192 5.88 17.60 -12.13
CA GLY A 192 6.11 18.28 -10.85
C GLY A 192 6.95 19.53 -10.98
N TYR A 193 8.05 19.46 -11.72
CA TYR A 193 8.95 20.58 -11.92
C TYR A 193 8.27 21.80 -12.57
N PHE A 194 7.48 21.58 -13.62
CA PHE A 194 6.86 22.67 -14.40
C PHE A 194 5.53 23.17 -13.83
N PHE A 195 4.75 22.31 -13.18
CA PHE A 195 3.36 22.64 -12.86
C PHE A 195 3.05 22.75 -11.36
N ILE A 196 3.96 22.36 -10.46
CA ILE A 196 3.76 22.55 -9.02
C ILE A 196 4.29 23.93 -8.60
N PRO A 197 3.42 24.84 -8.13
CA PRO A 197 3.84 26.12 -7.57
C PRO A 197 4.42 25.89 -6.15
N GLU A 198 5.27 26.81 -5.68
CA GLU A 198 5.66 26.83 -4.26
C GLU A 198 4.44 27.25 -3.41
N THR A 199 4.03 26.37 -2.50
CA THR A 199 2.86 26.61 -1.63
C THR A 199 3.26 27.10 -0.24
N ARG A 200 4.53 27.51 -0.03
CA ARG A 200 5.04 27.99 1.25
C ARG A 200 4.16 29.13 1.76
N ARG A 201 3.26 28.85 2.69
CA ARG A 201 2.52 29.89 3.41
C ARG A 201 3.50 30.70 4.24
N SER A 202 3.33 32.03 4.26
CA SER A 202 4.07 32.98 5.11
C SER A 202 4.20 32.45 6.55
N LYS A 203 5.33 32.77 7.20
CA LYS A 203 5.69 32.30 8.55
C LYS A 203 4.63 32.51 9.64
N ASP A 204 3.60 33.30 9.36
CA ASP A 204 2.57 33.71 10.33
C ASP A 204 1.43 32.70 10.56
N ALA A 205 1.40 31.58 9.82
CA ALA A 205 0.36 30.56 9.97
C ALA A 205 0.87 29.23 10.62
N ALA A 206 1.97 29.26 11.31
CA ALA A 206 2.40 28.16 12.16
C ALA A 206 1.48 28.08 13.37
N ARG A 207 0.39 27.29 13.23
CA ARG A 207 -0.32 26.81 14.43
C ARG A 207 0.73 26.13 15.30
N PRO A 208 0.92 26.55 16.57
CA PRO A 208 1.82 25.84 17.46
C PRO A 208 1.42 24.35 17.44
N PRO A 209 2.38 23.42 17.49
CA PRO A 209 2.02 22.03 17.70
C PRO A 209 1.16 21.97 18.94
N ASP A 210 -0.06 21.38 18.80
CA ASP A 210 -0.89 21.15 19.97
C ASP A 210 -0.02 20.45 21.03
N PRO A 211 -0.06 20.89 22.32
CA PRO A 211 0.86 20.40 23.32
C PRO A 211 0.79 18.88 23.32
N VAL A 212 1.96 18.26 23.17
CA VAL A 212 2.13 16.81 23.25
C VAL A 212 1.46 16.37 24.54
N ALA A 213 0.35 15.64 24.42
CA ALA A 213 -0.42 15.19 25.58
C ALA A 213 0.51 14.44 26.52
N ASP A 214 0.49 14.82 27.80
CA ASP A 214 1.34 14.28 28.86
C ASP A 214 1.29 12.73 28.85
N PRO A 215 2.44 12.04 28.69
CA PRO A 215 2.49 10.58 28.63
C PRO A 215 1.88 9.89 29.86
N ALA A 216 1.79 10.57 31.00
CA ALA A 216 1.31 10.02 32.26
C ALA A 216 -0.20 9.76 32.27
N ASN A 217 -1.00 10.44 31.45
CA ASN A 217 -2.47 10.35 31.43
C ASN A 217 -3.07 9.47 30.30
N SER A 218 -2.26 8.76 29.54
CA SER A 218 -2.67 7.95 28.38
C SER A 218 -3.00 6.49 28.69
N LEU A 219 -3.52 6.22 29.86
CA LEU A 219 -3.74 4.87 30.41
C LEU A 219 -4.84 4.00 29.76
N PRO A 220 -5.90 4.48 29.11
CA PRO A 220 -6.94 3.56 28.62
C PRO A 220 -6.55 2.78 27.37
N LEU A 221 -5.69 3.30 26.46
CA LEU A 221 -5.38 2.64 25.18
C LEU A 221 -4.57 1.36 25.34
N ARG A 222 -3.55 1.34 26.21
CA ARG A 222 -2.71 0.15 26.44
C ARG A 222 -3.48 -1.06 26.97
N ARG A 223 -4.62 -0.84 27.64
CA ARG A 223 -5.49 -1.88 28.18
C ARG A 223 -6.69 -2.21 27.27
N ASN A 224 -6.88 -1.49 26.17
CA ASN A 224 -8.00 -1.74 25.26
C ASN A 224 -7.67 -2.90 24.30
N ILE A 225 -8.16 -4.09 24.64
CA ILE A 225 -7.97 -5.30 23.83
C ILE A 225 -8.50 -5.12 22.40
N ASN A 226 -9.59 -4.37 22.21
CA ASN A 226 -10.17 -4.13 20.90
C ASN A 226 -9.19 -3.38 19.98
N PHE A 227 -8.47 -2.39 20.54
CA PHE A 227 -7.46 -1.63 19.81
C PHE A 227 -6.33 -2.54 19.32
N TRP A 228 -5.79 -3.40 20.20
CA TRP A 228 -4.69 -4.28 19.83
C TRP A 228 -5.09 -5.38 18.86
N LEU A 229 -6.31 -5.90 18.94
CA LEU A 229 -6.83 -6.87 17.97
C LEU A 229 -6.99 -6.25 16.58
N VAL A 230 -7.44 -5.00 16.49
CA VAL A 230 -7.52 -4.29 15.19
C VAL A 230 -6.13 -3.98 14.66
N CYS A 231 -5.17 -3.58 15.51
CA CYS A 231 -3.79 -3.40 15.12
C CYS A 231 -3.18 -4.70 14.58
N ALA A 232 -3.46 -5.84 15.21
CA ALA A 232 -3.00 -7.15 14.73
C ALA A 232 -3.62 -7.52 13.37
N LEU A 233 -4.91 -7.27 13.15
CA LEU A 233 -5.54 -7.47 11.85
C LEU A 233 -4.94 -6.55 10.78
N ALA A 234 -4.65 -5.29 11.11
CA ALA A 234 -4.01 -4.35 10.18
C ALA A 234 -2.56 -4.76 9.83
N LEU A 235 -1.79 -5.20 10.83
CA LEU A 235 -0.47 -5.78 10.63
C LEU A 235 -0.53 -6.97 9.66
N LEU A 236 -1.45 -7.92 9.90
CA LEU A 236 -1.65 -9.09 9.04
C LEU A 236 -2.11 -8.71 7.64
N ALA A 237 -2.96 -7.68 7.50
CA ALA A 237 -3.36 -7.18 6.19
C ALA A 237 -2.17 -6.66 5.39
N LEU A 238 -1.26 -5.89 6.01
CA LEU A 238 -0.06 -5.39 5.31
C LEU A 238 0.99 -6.49 5.08
N ILE A 239 1.13 -7.47 5.98
CA ILE A 239 1.91 -8.70 5.73
C ILE A 239 1.34 -9.45 4.51
N THR A 240 0.02 -9.53 4.38
CA THR A 240 -0.62 -10.19 3.23
C THR A 240 -0.36 -9.46 1.93
N ILE A 241 -0.44 -8.13 1.90
CA ILE A 241 -0.15 -7.36 0.70
C ILE A 241 1.32 -7.50 0.30
N SER A 242 2.23 -7.17 1.19
CA SER A 242 3.66 -7.14 0.86
C SER A 242 4.27 -8.54 0.74
N GLY A 243 3.94 -9.44 1.67
CA GLY A 243 4.51 -10.78 1.73
C GLY A 243 3.79 -11.77 0.82
N ASN A 244 2.46 -11.89 0.90
CA ASN A 244 1.76 -12.88 0.04
C ASN A 244 1.54 -12.33 -1.38
N GLN A 245 0.89 -11.15 -1.56
CA GLN A 245 0.54 -10.66 -2.89
C GLN A 245 1.76 -10.25 -3.71
N ILE A 246 2.66 -9.44 -3.16
CA ILE A 246 3.79 -8.89 -3.92
C ILE A 246 4.96 -9.88 -4.00
N THR A 247 5.18 -10.72 -2.96
CA THR A 247 6.34 -11.63 -2.89
C THR A 247 5.98 -13.04 -3.35
N LEU A 248 5.01 -13.68 -2.69
CA LEU A 248 4.80 -15.14 -2.80
C LEU A 248 3.87 -15.56 -3.94
N ILE A 249 2.81 -14.79 -4.24
CA ILE A 249 1.91 -15.13 -5.34
C ILE A 249 2.67 -15.19 -6.68
N PRO A 250 3.57 -14.24 -7.01
CA PRO A 250 4.43 -14.39 -8.20
C PRO A 250 5.33 -15.63 -8.14
N ILE A 251 5.97 -15.92 -7.00
CA ILE A 251 6.83 -17.10 -6.84
C ILE A 251 6.04 -18.40 -7.03
N LEU A 252 4.81 -18.46 -6.49
CA LEU A 252 3.91 -19.60 -6.66
C LEU A 252 3.48 -19.77 -8.13
N GLY A 253 3.14 -18.67 -8.78
CA GLY A 253 2.75 -18.68 -10.20
C GLY A 253 3.85 -19.26 -11.09
N TYR A 254 5.09 -18.81 -10.91
CA TYR A 254 6.23 -19.31 -11.69
C TYR A 254 6.66 -20.72 -11.30
N GLY A 255 6.73 -21.00 -10.01
CA GLY A 255 7.33 -22.25 -9.53
C GLY A 255 6.45 -23.46 -9.62
N ARG A 256 5.11 -23.28 -9.50
CA ARG A 256 4.15 -24.39 -9.45
C ARG A 256 3.29 -24.52 -10.70
N LEU A 257 2.88 -23.39 -11.28
CA LEU A 257 1.95 -23.36 -12.39
C LEU A 257 2.63 -22.98 -13.71
N GLU A 258 3.92 -22.68 -13.69
CA GLU A 258 4.71 -22.28 -14.85
C GLU A 258 4.08 -21.12 -15.64
N LEU A 259 3.43 -20.18 -14.90
CA LEU A 259 2.77 -19.05 -15.49
C LEU A 259 3.76 -18.03 -16.04
N THR A 260 3.34 -17.28 -17.06
CA THR A 260 4.11 -16.16 -17.59
C THR A 260 4.00 -14.92 -16.68
N GLU A 261 4.91 -13.95 -16.88
CA GLU A 261 4.89 -12.67 -16.16
C GLU A 261 3.58 -11.91 -16.37
N GLY A 262 3.05 -11.92 -17.60
CA GLY A 262 1.77 -11.31 -17.93
C GLY A 262 0.59 -11.98 -17.23
N GLN A 263 0.58 -13.32 -17.16
CA GLN A 263 -0.46 -14.06 -16.45
C GLN A 263 -0.46 -13.77 -14.94
N VAL A 264 0.72 -13.74 -14.33
CA VAL A 264 0.88 -13.36 -12.91
C VAL A 264 0.47 -11.91 -12.70
N GLY A 265 0.91 -11.01 -13.56
CA GLY A 265 0.55 -9.59 -13.52
C GLY A 265 -0.96 -9.38 -13.61
N LEU A 266 -1.65 -10.09 -14.51
CA LEU A 266 -3.12 -10.03 -14.65
C LEU A 266 -3.83 -10.52 -13.39
N ALA A 267 -3.36 -11.60 -12.77
CA ALA A 267 -3.93 -12.11 -11.53
C ALA A 267 -3.82 -11.11 -10.37
N LEU A 268 -2.65 -10.47 -10.23
CA LEU A 268 -2.43 -9.43 -9.22
C LEU A 268 -3.32 -8.21 -9.47
N THR A 269 -3.44 -7.78 -10.71
CA THR A 269 -4.32 -6.68 -11.11
C THR A 269 -5.78 -6.99 -10.82
N LEU A 270 -6.23 -8.22 -11.13
CA LEU A 270 -7.61 -8.64 -10.87
C LEU A 270 -7.92 -8.64 -9.36
N ALA A 271 -6.99 -9.13 -8.54
CA ALA A 271 -7.10 -9.06 -7.08
C ALA A 271 -7.19 -7.60 -6.60
N ALA A 272 -6.32 -6.71 -7.11
CA ALA A 272 -6.30 -5.29 -6.74
C ALA A 272 -7.56 -4.54 -7.19
N ILE A 273 -8.08 -4.81 -8.40
CA ILE A 273 -9.34 -4.23 -8.89
C ILE A 273 -10.51 -4.72 -8.04
N THR A 274 -10.56 -6.02 -7.72
CA THR A 274 -11.61 -6.55 -6.84
C THR A 274 -11.59 -5.87 -5.49
N GLN A 275 -10.42 -5.69 -4.89
CA GLN A 275 -10.25 -4.94 -3.65
C GLN A 275 -10.75 -3.50 -3.80
N LEU A 276 -10.31 -2.79 -4.84
CA LEU A 276 -10.68 -1.39 -5.11
C LEU A 276 -12.19 -1.21 -5.26
N VAL A 277 -12.84 -2.09 -5.99
CA VAL A 277 -14.30 -2.08 -6.19
C VAL A 277 -15.03 -2.40 -4.88
N THR A 278 -14.51 -3.31 -4.08
CA THR A 278 -15.16 -3.74 -2.81
C THR A 278 -15.14 -2.65 -1.75
N VAL A 279 -14.07 -1.84 -1.67
CA VAL A 279 -13.88 -0.80 -0.63
C VAL A 279 -15.08 0.16 -0.48
N PRO A 280 -15.63 0.81 -1.54
CA PRO A 280 -16.76 1.72 -1.40
C PRO A 280 -18.04 1.03 -0.93
N PHE A 281 -18.28 -0.23 -1.34
CA PHE A 281 -19.41 -1.02 -0.88
C PHE A 281 -19.27 -1.42 0.58
N ALA A 282 -18.09 -1.88 0.98
CA ALA A 282 -17.77 -2.23 2.36
C ALA A 282 -17.95 -1.02 3.28
N GLY A 283 -17.50 0.17 2.88
CA GLY A 283 -17.69 1.40 3.65
C GLY A 283 -19.16 1.70 3.90
N ARG A 284 -19.97 1.78 2.84
CA ARG A 284 -21.42 2.09 2.97
C ARG A 284 -22.16 1.01 3.79
N LEU A 285 -21.81 -0.24 3.59
CA LEU A 285 -22.45 -1.34 4.29
C LEU A 285 -22.07 -1.34 5.77
N SER A 286 -20.82 -0.99 6.10
CA SER A 286 -20.37 -0.90 7.49
C SER A 286 -21.00 0.23 8.27
N ASP A 287 -21.34 1.34 7.61
CA ASP A 287 -22.04 2.46 8.24
C ASP A 287 -23.47 2.08 8.66
N ARG A 288 -24.09 1.09 7.96
CA ARG A 288 -25.45 0.60 8.24
C ARG A 288 -25.48 -0.59 9.18
N LEU A 289 -24.59 -1.55 8.99
CA LEU A 289 -24.61 -2.84 9.72
C LEU A 289 -23.68 -2.84 10.94
N GLY A 290 -22.74 -1.91 11.02
CA GLY A 290 -21.67 -1.87 12.03
C GLY A 290 -20.34 -2.40 11.48
N ARG A 291 -19.24 -1.94 12.07
CA ARG A 291 -17.87 -2.23 11.59
C ARG A 291 -17.49 -3.70 11.82
N LYS A 292 -17.72 -4.22 13.02
CA LYS A 292 -17.36 -5.60 13.40
C LYS A 292 -18.03 -6.63 12.51
N ARG A 293 -19.33 -6.42 12.19
CA ARG A 293 -20.10 -7.35 11.35
C ARG A 293 -19.56 -7.53 9.94
N LEU A 294 -18.70 -6.63 9.48
CA LEU A 294 -18.04 -6.73 8.17
C LEU A 294 -16.57 -7.09 8.27
N ILE A 295 -15.86 -6.66 9.30
CA ILE A 295 -14.46 -7.02 9.53
C ILE A 295 -14.32 -8.54 9.71
N VAL A 296 -15.22 -9.18 10.44
CA VAL A 296 -15.17 -10.64 10.69
C VAL A 296 -15.30 -11.45 9.40
N PRO A 297 -16.38 -11.31 8.59
CA PRO A 297 -16.45 -12.03 7.32
C PRO A 297 -15.33 -11.64 6.35
N GLY A 298 -14.88 -10.36 6.34
CA GLY A 298 -13.73 -9.93 5.57
C GLY A 298 -12.45 -10.71 5.91
N GLY A 299 -12.17 -10.91 7.19
CA GLY A 299 -11.05 -11.73 7.66
C GLY A 299 -11.17 -13.21 7.23
N ILE A 300 -12.37 -13.78 7.31
CA ILE A 300 -12.63 -15.17 6.88
C ILE A 300 -12.45 -15.30 5.36
N ILE A 301 -12.95 -14.36 4.56
CA ILE A 301 -12.78 -14.36 3.11
C ILE A 301 -11.30 -14.21 2.74
N THR A 302 -10.55 -13.33 3.43
CA THR A 302 -9.10 -13.17 3.23
C THR A 302 -8.37 -14.48 3.50
N MET A 303 -8.65 -15.13 4.63
CA MET A 303 -8.10 -16.44 4.98
C MET A 303 -8.43 -17.49 3.89
N SER A 304 -9.68 -17.54 3.43
CA SER A 304 -10.10 -18.47 2.39
C SER A 304 -9.36 -18.23 1.08
N GLY A 305 -9.16 -16.95 0.68
CA GLY A 305 -8.37 -16.59 -0.49
C GLY A 305 -6.93 -17.07 -0.40
N LEU A 306 -6.28 -16.90 0.75
CA LEU A 306 -4.92 -17.41 0.99
C LEU A 306 -4.85 -18.95 0.88
N LEU A 307 -5.82 -19.67 1.45
CA LEU A 307 -5.87 -21.12 1.38
C LEU A 307 -6.15 -21.62 -0.04
N LEU A 308 -6.97 -20.93 -0.82
CA LEU A 308 -7.23 -21.29 -2.21
C LEU A 308 -5.97 -21.26 -3.07
N PHE A 309 -5.03 -20.36 -2.83
CA PHE A 309 -3.73 -20.36 -3.52
C PHE A 309 -2.94 -21.63 -3.27
N THR A 310 -3.01 -22.23 -2.07
CA THR A 310 -2.27 -23.46 -1.76
C THR A 310 -2.76 -24.67 -2.56
N GLY A 311 -4.03 -24.66 -2.98
CA GLY A 311 -4.66 -25.70 -3.80
C GLY A 311 -4.66 -25.41 -5.30
N ALA A 312 -4.11 -24.28 -5.77
CA ALA A 312 -4.17 -23.89 -7.17
C ALA A 312 -3.43 -24.88 -8.07
N GLN A 313 -4.17 -25.45 -9.06
CA GLN A 313 -3.67 -26.42 -10.05
C GLN A 313 -3.86 -25.92 -11.49
N SER A 314 -4.55 -24.78 -11.67
CA SER A 314 -4.81 -24.19 -12.98
C SER A 314 -4.78 -22.68 -12.89
N TYR A 315 -4.57 -22.02 -14.03
CA TYR A 315 -4.60 -20.57 -14.13
C TYR A 315 -5.94 -19.98 -13.70
N SER A 316 -7.07 -20.59 -14.10
CA SER A 316 -8.40 -20.13 -13.69
C SER A 316 -8.61 -20.19 -12.18
N TRP A 317 -8.09 -21.24 -11.53
CA TRP A 317 -8.11 -21.35 -10.07
C TRP A 317 -7.25 -20.25 -9.41
N PHE A 318 -6.06 -20.01 -9.98
CA PHE A 318 -5.16 -18.96 -9.50
C PHE A 318 -5.81 -17.57 -9.57
N LEU A 319 -6.50 -17.25 -10.70
CA LEU A 319 -7.29 -16.02 -10.84
C LEU A 319 -8.43 -15.96 -9.82
N GLY A 320 -9.19 -17.04 -9.66
CA GLY A 320 -10.27 -17.13 -8.68
C GLY A 320 -9.80 -16.89 -7.24
N SER A 321 -8.63 -17.45 -6.88
CA SER A 321 -8.00 -17.23 -5.58
C SER A 321 -7.66 -15.75 -5.36
N GLY A 322 -7.15 -15.07 -6.39
CA GLY A 322 -6.88 -13.63 -6.38
C GLY A 322 -8.14 -12.79 -6.17
N ILE A 323 -9.24 -13.12 -6.85
CA ILE A 323 -10.54 -12.45 -6.69
C ILE A 323 -11.03 -12.60 -5.24
N VAL A 324 -11.02 -13.81 -4.68
CA VAL A 324 -11.45 -14.05 -3.30
C VAL A 324 -10.58 -13.29 -2.31
N LEU A 325 -9.25 -13.30 -2.52
CA LEU A 325 -8.32 -12.53 -1.67
C LEU A 325 -8.59 -11.04 -1.75
N GLY A 326 -8.77 -10.49 -2.95
CA GLY A 326 -9.08 -9.08 -3.18
C GLY A 326 -10.40 -8.66 -2.53
N LEU A 327 -11.43 -9.50 -2.62
CA LEU A 327 -12.72 -9.30 -1.96
C LEU A 327 -12.54 -9.19 -0.43
N GLY A 328 -11.84 -10.14 0.19
CA GLY A 328 -11.59 -10.15 1.63
C GLY A 328 -10.81 -8.93 2.09
N MET A 329 -9.75 -8.57 1.38
CA MET A 329 -8.92 -7.39 1.66
C MET A 329 -9.69 -6.08 1.49
N GLY A 330 -10.66 -6.01 0.58
CA GLY A 330 -11.53 -4.85 0.41
C GLY A 330 -12.45 -4.60 1.60
N PHE A 331 -12.89 -5.67 2.27
CA PHE A 331 -13.64 -5.57 3.53
C PHE A 331 -12.73 -5.28 4.74
N GLY A 332 -11.45 -5.67 4.69
CA GLY A 332 -10.53 -5.55 5.83
C GLY A 332 -9.98 -4.14 5.99
N GLY A 333 -9.16 -3.67 5.06
CA GLY A 333 -8.26 -2.53 5.23
C GLY A 333 -8.91 -1.22 5.72
N PRO A 334 -9.79 -0.57 4.96
CA PRO A 334 -10.38 0.71 5.36
C PRO A 334 -11.29 0.63 6.58
N LEU A 335 -11.97 -0.51 6.80
CA LEU A 335 -12.85 -0.70 7.94
C LEU A 335 -12.08 -0.80 9.26
N LEU A 336 -10.86 -1.35 9.25
CA LEU A 336 -10.00 -1.41 10.42
C LEU A 336 -9.61 0.01 10.88
N ALA A 337 -9.22 0.88 9.95
CA ALA A 337 -8.92 2.27 10.26
C ALA A 337 -10.15 3.01 10.79
N ALA A 338 -11.32 2.79 10.17
CA ALA A 338 -12.58 3.39 10.62
C ALA A 338 -12.98 2.90 12.03
N TYR A 339 -12.80 1.60 12.32
CA TYR A 339 -13.05 1.06 13.65
C TYR A 339 -12.14 1.70 14.71
N VAL A 340 -10.85 1.87 14.41
CA VAL A 340 -9.91 2.56 15.31
C VAL A 340 -10.34 4.01 15.52
N ALA A 341 -10.77 4.72 14.47
CA ALA A 341 -11.27 6.09 14.58
C ALA A 341 -12.51 6.19 15.49
N ASP A 342 -13.40 5.19 15.42
CA ASP A 342 -14.62 5.15 16.24
C ASP A 342 -14.32 4.91 17.74
N ILE A 343 -13.29 4.11 18.07
CA ILE A 343 -12.94 3.78 19.47
C ILE A 343 -11.87 4.70 20.06
N ALA A 344 -11.25 5.56 19.26
CA ALA A 344 -10.20 6.47 19.70
C ALA A 344 -10.79 7.57 20.59
N PRO A 345 -10.20 7.82 21.78
CA PRO A 345 -10.61 8.95 22.61
C PRO A 345 -10.37 10.27 21.86
N PRO A 346 -11.30 11.24 21.88
CA PRO A 346 -11.14 12.51 21.16
C PRO A 346 -9.84 13.26 21.49
N ARG A 347 -9.37 13.19 22.75
CA ARG A 347 -8.13 13.83 23.19
C ARG A 347 -6.87 13.15 22.68
N ASP A 348 -6.93 11.83 22.41
CA ASP A 348 -5.77 11.01 21.98
C ASP A 348 -5.93 10.48 20.56
N TYR A 349 -6.84 11.06 19.76
CA TYR A 349 -7.18 10.57 18.42
C TYR A 349 -5.95 10.45 17.50
N GLU A 350 -5.17 11.51 17.39
CA GLU A 350 -3.98 11.53 16.51
C GLU A 350 -2.95 10.50 16.94
N ARG A 351 -2.68 10.40 18.24
CA ARG A 351 -1.74 9.42 18.78
C ARG A 351 -2.22 7.99 18.56
N THR A 352 -3.52 7.73 18.75
CA THR A 352 -4.13 6.42 18.53
C THR A 352 -3.96 5.99 17.07
N MET A 353 -4.28 6.89 16.13
CA MET A 353 -4.14 6.65 14.69
C MET A 353 -2.66 6.49 14.29
N ALA A 354 -1.75 7.24 14.89
CA ALA A 354 -0.32 7.10 14.64
C ALA A 354 0.21 5.72 15.07
N ILE A 355 -0.15 5.25 16.28
CA ILE A 355 0.26 3.92 16.76
C ILE A 355 -0.33 2.82 15.85
N TYR A 356 -1.62 2.91 15.53
CA TYR A 356 -2.27 1.98 14.60
C TYR A 356 -1.52 1.89 13.27
N ARG A 357 -1.19 3.04 12.67
CA ARG A 357 -0.48 3.10 11.39
C ARG A 357 0.93 2.52 11.49
N THR A 358 1.68 2.88 12.54
CA THR A 358 3.04 2.34 12.76
C THR A 358 3.02 0.82 12.87
N VAL A 359 2.07 0.26 13.63
CA VAL A 359 1.94 -1.20 13.77
C VAL A 359 1.57 -1.84 12.42
N ALA A 360 0.63 -1.25 11.68
CA ALA A 360 0.26 -1.74 10.37
C ALA A 360 1.46 -1.71 9.40
N ASP A 361 2.17 -0.58 9.30
CA ASP A 361 3.30 -0.38 8.39
C ASP A 361 4.48 -1.32 8.72
N ALA A 362 4.65 -1.72 9.98
CA ALA A 362 5.61 -2.78 10.35
C ALA A 362 5.34 -4.09 9.61
N GLY A 363 4.07 -4.39 9.29
CA GLY A 363 3.70 -5.56 8.47
C GLY A 363 4.24 -5.48 7.05
N TRP A 364 4.29 -4.29 6.46
CA TRP A 364 4.89 -4.09 5.14
C TRP A 364 6.39 -4.38 5.12
N VAL A 365 7.09 -4.06 6.20
CA VAL A 365 8.55 -4.27 6.32
C VAL A 365 8.88 -5.72 6.64
N ILE A 366 8.18 -6.32 7.61
CA ILE A 366 8.49 -7.65 8.14
C ILE A 366 7.96 -8.76 7.22
N GLY A 367 6.77 -8.56 6.62
CA GLY A 367 6.07 -9.57 5.85
C GLY A 367 6.90 -10.24 4.76
N PRO A 368 7.51 -9.49 3.83
CA PRO A 368 8.19 -10.06 2.68
C PRO A 368 9.38 -10.94 3.07
N ILE A 369 10.25 -10.48 3.94
CA ILE A 369 11.43 -11.25 4.35
C ILE A 369 11.05 -12.46 5.21
N MET A 370 10.10 -12.30 6.14
CA MET A 370 9.64 -13.38 7.01
C MET A 370 8.99 -14.50 6.20
N LEU A 371 8.03 -14.14 5.34
CA LEU A 371 7.32 -15.13 4.54
C LEU A 371 8.19 -15.69 3.41
N GLY A 372 9.08 -14.88 2.83
CA GLY A 372 10.06 -15.34 1.86
C GLY A 372 11.02 -16.38 2.45
N ARG A 373 11.52 -16.13 3.67
CA ARG A 373 12.37 -17.11 4.37
C ARG A 373 11.61 -18.39 4.71
N LEU A 374 10.35 -18.26 5.14
CA LEU A 374 9.50 -19.41 5.43
C LEU A 374 9.21 -20.24 4.16
N ASN A 375 9.06 -19.59 3.00
CA ASN A 375 8.96 -20.27 1.71
C ASN A 375 10.19 -21.11 1.39
N ASP A 376 11.39 -20.56 1.60
CA ASP A 376 12.64 -21.23 1.25
C ASP A 376 12.93 -22.44 2.14
N VAL A 377 12.49 -22.41 3.40
CA VAL A 377 12.71 -23.51 4.37
C VAL A 377 11.54 -24.51 4.37
N GLY A 378 10.31 -24.02 4.34
CA GLY A 378 9.09 -24.82 4.56
C GLY A 378 8.29 -25.10 3.29
N GLY A 379 8.77 -24.62 2.14
CA GLY A 379 8.09 -24.73 0.85
C GLY A 379 6.96 -23.71 0.67
N ILE A 380 6.50 -23.57 -0.60
CA ILE A 380 5.63 -22.49 -1.06
C ILE A 380 4.27 -22.38 -0.33
N ASN A 381 3.76 -23.47 0.20
CA ASN A 381 2.47 -23.46 0.90
C ASN A 381 2.56 -22.98 2.35
N SER A 382 3.72 -23.14 3.00
CA SER A 382 3.87 -22.85 4.44
C SER A 382 3.60 -21.41 4.82
N PRO A 383 4.02 -20.36 4.04
CA PRO A 383 3.69 -18.99 4.35
C PRO A 383 2.19 -18.68 4.25
N PHE A 384 1.50 -19.28 3.25
CA PHE A 384 0.05 -19.13 3.09
C PHE A 384 -0.70 -19.74 4.26
N PHE A 385 -0.32 -20.95 4.69
CA PHE A 385 -0.91 -21.59 5.87
C PHE A 385 -0.69 -20.78 7.14
N LEU A 386 0.55 -20.28 7.36
CA LEU A 386 0.84 -19.44 8.52
C LEU A 386 -0.01 -18.19 8.53
N THR A 387 -0.05 -17.44 7.41
CA THR A 387 -0.81 -16.20 7.32
C THR A 387 -2.31 -16.45 7.47
N ALA A 388 -2.84 -17.51 6.86
CA ALA A 388 -4.25 -17.91 7.00
C ALA A 388 -4.60 -18.29 8.45
N ALA A 389 -3.74 -19.05 9.12
CA ALA A 389 -3.92 -19.42 10.54
C ALA A 389 -3.90 -18.20 11.46
N LEU A 390 -2.98 -17.25 11.24
CA LEU A 390 -2.94 -16.01 11.99
C LEU A 390 -4.18 -15.14 11.76
N PHE A 391 -4.67 -15.06 10.51
CA PHE A 391 -5.94 -14.39 10.21
C PHE A 391 -7.11 -15.06 10.92
N LEU A 392 -7.19 -16.40 10.89
CA LEU A 392 -8.26 -17.15 11.57
C LEU A 392 -8.26 -16.84 13.07
N VAL A 393 -7.12 -17.04 13.74
CA VAL A 393 -7.00 -16.81 15.19
C VAL A 393 -7.36 -15.38 15.55
N THR A 394 -6.77 -14.40 14.85
CA THR A 394 -7.00 -12.99 15.16
C THR A 394 -8.45 -12.57 14.86
N THR A 395 -9.04 -13.07 13.77
CA THR A 395 -10.45 -12.80 13.42
C THR A 395 -11.41 -13.43 14.43
N VAL A 396 -11.15 -14.66 14.89
CA VAL A 396 -11.95 -15.32 15.92
C VAL A 396 -11.83 -14.59 17.26
N CYS A 397 -10.61 -14.21 17.66
CA CYS A 397 -10.42 -13.38 18.88
C CYS A 397 -11.13 -12.04 18.75
N PHE A 398 -11.05 -11.38 17.59
CA PHE A 398 -11.78 -10.13 17.35
C PHE A 398 -13.30 -10.35 17.38
N ALA A 399 -13.81 -11.41 16.79
CA ALA A 399 -15.24 -11.76 16.81
C ALA A 399 -15.74 -12.02 18.23
N ALA A 400 -14.95 -12.71 19.08
CA ALA A 400 -15.33 -13.06 20.43
C ALA A 400 -15.20 -11.89 21.42
N LEU A 401 -14.13 -11.11 21.34
CA LEU A 401 -13.75 -10.15 22.38
C LEU A 401 -14.08 -8.69 22.00
N ALA A 402 -14.07 -8.33 20.71
CA ALA A 402 -14.30 -6.96 20.30
C ALA A 402 -15.78 -6.58 20.42
N LYS A 403 -16.02 -5.35 20.86
CA LYS A 403 -17.37 -4.75 20.87
C LYS A 403 -17.67 -4.11 19.52
N GLU A 404 -18.97 -4.06 19.15
CA GLU A 404 -19.38 -3.32 17.96
C GLU A 404 -19.05 -1.83 18.13
N SER A 405 -18.52 -1.18 17.12
CA SER A 405 -18.30 0.28 17.09
C SER A 405 -19.25 0.89 16.07
N GLY A 406 -19.81 2.06 16.38
CA GLY A 406 -20.53 2.86 15.39
C GLY A 406 -22.03 2.57 15.21
N SER A 407 -22.71 1.81 16.06
CA SER A 407 -24.18 1.90 16.13
C SER A 407 -24.56 3.20 16.83
N ARG A 408 -24.55 4.33 16.12
CA ARG A 408 -25.38 5.45 16.54
C ARG A 408 -26.82 4.94 16.42
N SER A 409 -27.40 4.63 17.58
CA SER A 409 -28.85 4.55 17.72
C SER A 409 -29.45 5.84 17.13
N CYS A 410 -30.16 5.69 15.99
CA CYS A 410 -31.10 6.71 15.53
C CYS A 410 -32.20 6.91 16.54
#